data_6c6dc819c3407b719b92cb9aca48e5e3
#
_entry.id   6c6dc819c3407b719b92cb9aca48e5e3
#
_cell.length_a   1.000
_cell.length_b   1.000
_cell.length_c   1.000
_cell.angle_alpha   90.00
_cell.angle_beta   90.00
_cell.angle_gamma   90.00
#
_symmetry.space_group_name_H-M   'P 1'
#
loop_
_entity.id
_entity.type
_entity.pdbx_description
1 polymer ?
#
loop_
_entity_poly.entity_id
_entity_poly.type
_entity_poly.pdbx_seq_one_letter_code
_entity_poly.pdbx_strand_id
1 'polypeptide(L)'
;DTPNDANFCTDGIVWPDRTPHPGLYEFKALAQPVGITLLDAASGRIELFNRRWFTGLDDLALDWVLEADGRRAGGGTEPVPATAPRSRTRLTLPVERPETMPGEKLVLRVSLKLKNACAWAEAGHEVAFGAFELPALSVAKPLPAEPLPTGVKKLADRAELLAGVLTALCARTAEILACFDRPAAG
;
A
#
# COMPACT_ATOMS: atom_id res chain seq x y z
N ASP A 1 6.61 -37.62 -4.28
CA ASP A 1 6.07 -38.66 -3.42
C ASP A 1 4.92 -39.41 -4.13
N THR A 2 4.74 -40.71 -3.82
CA THR A 2 3.69 -41.50 -4.39
C THR A 2 3.08 -42.34 -3.25
N PRO A 3 1.74 -42.30 -2.99
CA PRO A 3 0.73 -41.46 -3.68
C PRO A 3 0.85 -39.98 -3.37
N ASN A 4 0.30 -39.10 -4.22
CA ASN A 4 0.26 -37.67 -4.02
C ASN A 4 -1.08 -37.07 -4.48
N ASP A 5 -1.40 -35.90 -4.02
CA ASP A 5 -2.64 -35.18 -4.31
C ASP A 5 -2.48 -34.20 -5.50
N ALA A 6 -1.54 -34.45 -6.39
CA ALA A 6 -1.22 -33.61 -7.54
C ALA A 6 -0.97 -32.14 -7.13
N ASN A 7 -1.79 -31.21 -7.60
CA ASN A 7 -1.64 -29.79 -7.28
C ASN A 7 -2.09 -29.40 -5.86
N PHE A 8 -2.82 -30.25 -5.15
CA PHE A 8 -3.23 -29.97 -3.76
C PHE A 8 -2.07 -29.99 -2.75
N CYS A 9 -0.93 -30.56 -3.12
CA CYS A 9 0.27 -30.53 -2.28
C CYS A 9 1.01 -29.17 -2.29
N THR A 10 0.53 -28.18 -3.05
CA THR A 10 1.14 -26.84 -3.15
C THR A 10 0.33 -25.73 -2.50
N ASP A 11 -0.53 -26.06 -1.55
CA ASP A 11 -1.47 -25.13 -0.89
C ASP A 11 -0.84 -24.23 0.20
N GLY A 12 0.46 -24.35 0.39
CA GLY A 12 1.19 -23.55 1.37
C GLY A 12 1.39 -22.09 0.96
N ILE A 13 1.90 -21.29 1.88
CA ILE A 13 2.28 -19.87 1.65
C ILE A 13 3.64 -19.72 0.97
N VAL A 14 4.29 -20.83 0.68
CA VAL A 14 5.60 -20.93 0.01
C VAL A 14 5.52 -21.99 -1.08
N TRP A 15 6.02 -21.70 -2.28
CA TRP A 15 6.11 -22.66 -3.36
C TRP A 15 7.10 -23.80 -3.04
N PRO A 16 7.01 -24.96 -3.73
CA PRO A 16 7.95 -26.07 -3.53
C PRO A 16 9.42 -25.70 -3.74
N ASP A 17 9.72 -24.71 -4.59
CA ASP A 17 11.05 -24.15 -4.83
C ASP A 17 11.47 -23.12 -3.75
N ARG A 18 10.64 -22.95 -2.70
CA ARG A 18 10.82 -22.01 -1.58
C ARG A 18 10.61 -20.53 -1.94
N THR A 19 10.10 -20.22 -3.12
CA THR A 19 9.70 -18.84 -3.43
C THR A 19 8.44 -18.47 -2.66
N PRO A 20 8.34 -17.23 -2.14
CA PRO A 20 7.18 -16.78 -1.40
C PRO A 20 5.95 -16.64 -2.28
N HIS A 21 4.80 -17.14 -1.84
CA HIS A 21 3.51 -16.75 -2.38
C HIS A 21 3.17 -15.29 -1.99
N PRO A 22 2.33 -14.59 -2.76
CA PRO A 22 1.84 -13.26 -2.38
C PRO A 22 1.25 -13.21 -0.97
N GLY A 23 0.55 -14.26 -0.55
CA GLY A 23 -0.03 -14.40 0.79
C GLY A 23 1.01 -14.40 1.92
N LEU A 24 2.28 -14.79 1.65
CA LEU A 24 3.33 -14.73 2.67
C LEU A 24 3.68 -13.28 3.05
N TYR A 25 3.66 -12.36 2.09
CA TYR A 25 3.92 -10.93 2.37
C TYR A 25 2.82 -10.34 3.23
N GLU A 26 1.56 -10.67 2.95
CA GLU A 26 0.43 -10.27 3.79
C GLU A 26 0.52 -10.88 5.19
N PHE A 27 0.83 -12.16 5.28
CA PHE A 27 1.05 -12.84 6.57
C PHE A 27 2.18 -12.17 7.36
N LYS A 28 3.30 -11.82 6.71
CA LYS A 28 4.39 -11.06 7.34
C LYS A 28 3.90 -9.73 7.92
N ALA A 29 3.09 -8.99 7.16
CA ALA A 29 2.53 -7.71 7.59
C ALA A 29 1.59 -7.86 8.82
N LEU A 30 0.76 -8.89 8.84
CA LEU A 30 -0.14 -9.18 9.95
C LEU A 30 0.58 -9.68 11.21
N ALA A 31 1.63 -10.51 11.04
CA ALA A 31 2.39 -11.15 12.11
C ALA A 31 3.52 -10.28 12.69
N GLN A 32 3.60 -9.00 12.33
CA GLN A 32 4.65 -8.09 12.80
C GLN A 32 4.76 -8.09 14.33
N PRO A 33 5.98 -8.17 14.88
CA PRO A 33 6.23 -8.18 16.32
C PRO A 33 6.01 -6.82 16.99
N VAL A 34 5.85 -5.75 16.21
CA VAL A 34 5.57 -4.41 16.70
C VAL A 34 4.41 -3.81 15.91
N GLY A 35 3.39 -3.35 16.62
CA GLY A 35 2.32 -2.54 16.06
C GLY A 35 2.76 -1.08 16.01
N ILE A 36 2.50 -0.42 14.89
CA ILE A 36 2.80 1.01 14.70
C ILE A 36 1.46 1.72 14.44
N THR A 37 1.20 2.80 15.15
CA THR A 37 -0.03 3.59 14.99
C THR A 37 0.34 5.07 14.92
N LEU A 38 -0.15 5.78 13.92
CA LEU A 38 -0.05 7.23 13.86
C LEU A 38 -1.12 7.84 14.78
N LEU A 39 -0.69 8.55 15.81
CA LEU A 39 -1.59 9.22 16.76
C LEU A 39 -1.97 10.63 16.31
N ASP A 40 -0.99 11.35 15.77
CA ASP A 40 -1.19 12.70 15.31
C ASP A 40 -0.32 12.97 14.08
N ALA A 41 -1.00 13.16 12.98
CA ALA A 41 -0.36 13.42 11.70
C ALA A 41 0.33 14.79 11.64
N ALA A 42 -0.16 15.78 12.39
CA ALA A 42 0.40 17.14 12.34
C ALA A 42 1.76 17.20 13.02
N SER A 43 1.91 16.55 14.16
CA SER A 43 3.16 16.53 14.94
C SER A 43 4.07 15.34 14.63
N GLY A 44 3.66 14.41 13.77
CA GLY A 44 4.42 13.18 13.52
C GLY A 44 4.46 12.23 14.73
N ARG A 45 3.48 12.32 15.63
CA ARG A 45 3.43 11.49 16.83
C ARG A 45 2.89 10.10 16.54
N ILE A 46 3.70 9.09 16.87
CA ILE A 46 3.36 7.67 16.70
C ILE A 46 3.36 6.94 18.03
N GLU A 47 2.66 5.82 18.06
CA GLU A 47 2.70 4.84 19.15
C GLU A 47 3.24 3.51 18.63
N LEU A 48 4.19 2.95 19.36
CA LEU A 48 4.70 1.61 19.13
C LEU A 48 4.11 0.68 20.20
N PHE A 49 3.53 -0.43 19.77
CA PHE A 49 3.07 -1.49 20.65
C PHE A 49 3.98 -2.71 20.51
N ASN A 50 4.76 -3.02 21.55
CA ASN A 50 5.56 -4.22 21.59
C ASN A 50 4.65 -5.45 21.75
N ARG A 51 4.47 -6.22 20.70
CA ARG A 51 3.67 -7.45 20.69
C ARG A 51 4.44 -8.66 21.21
N ARG A 52 5.77 -8.54 21.36
CA ARG A 52 6.61 -9.61 21.91
C ARG A 52 6.22 -9.93 23.37
N TRP A 53 6.48 -11.16 23.79
CA TRP A 53 6.14 -11.62 25.12
C TRP A 53 7.30 -11.55 26.13
N PHE A 54 8.56 -11.65 25.64
CA PHE A 54 9.72 -11.86 26.49
C PHE A 54 10.80 -10.80 26.33
N THR A 55 10.85 -10.09 25.22
CA THR A 55 11.93 -9.16 24.88
C THR A 55 11.42 -7.75 24.64
N GLY A 56 12.24 -6.75 25.02
CA GLY A 56 12.02 -5.35 24.69
C GLY A 56 12.21 -5.06 23.20
N LEU A 57 12.30 -3.77 22.86
CA LEU A 57 12.56 -3.30 21.50
C LEU A 57 13.97 -2.74 21.33
N ASP A 58 14.88 -3.00 22.24
CA ASP A 58 16.23 -2.41 22.28
C ASP A 58 17.10 -2.86 21.12
N ASP A 59 16.77 -4.01 20.53
CA ASP A 59 17.42 -4.60 19.34
C ASP A 59 17.03 -3.91 18.02
N LEU A 60 16.06 -2.98 18.07
CA LEU A 60 15.50 -2.33 16.88
C LEU A 60 15.95 -0.88 16.76
N ALA A 61 16.17 -0.45 15.51
CA ALA A 61 16.28 0.95 15.10
C ALA A 61 15.02 1.34 14.33
N LEU A 62 14.60 2.58 14.43
CA LEU A 62 13.46 3.12 13.72
C LEU A 62 13.94 4.05 12.62
N ASP A 63 13.63 3.69 11.38
CA ASP A 63 13.80 4.55 10.23
C ASP A 63 12.43 5.10 9.81
N TRP A 64 12.40 6.33 9.34
CA TRP A 64 11.21 6.90 8.76
C TRP A 64 11.53 7.64 7.45
N VAL A 65 10.57 7.63 6.55
CA VAL A 65 10.66 8.33 5.25
C VAL A 65 9.34 9.03 5.00
N LEU A 66 9.40 10.29 4.63
CA LEU A 66 8.27 11.04 4.10
C LEU A 66 8.35 11.05 2.58
N GLU A 67 7.30 10.61 1.93
CA GLU A 67 7.18 10.54 0.47
C GLU A 67 6.06 11.48 0.01
N ALA A 68 6.31 12.25 -1.03
CA ALA A 68 5.33 13.07 -1.74
C ALA A 68 5.16 12.48 -3.14
N ASP A 69 3.99 11.91 -3.45
CA ASP A 69 3.72 11.17 -4.69
C ASP A 69 4.84 10.20 -5.09
N GLY A 70 5.33 9.42 -4.10
CA GLY A 70 6.41 8.45 -4.29
C GLY A 70 7.82 9.03 -4.34
N ARG A 71 7.99 10.37 -4.29
CA ARG A 71 9.30 11.02 -4.19
C ARG A 71 9.68 11.22 -2.73
N ARG A 72 10.90 10.87 -2.36
CA ARG A 72 11.39 11.13 -1.01
C ARG A 72 11.45 12.64 -0.74
N ALA A 73 10.69 13.09 0.25
CA ALA A 73 10.63 14.48 0.70
C ALA A 73 11.36 14.72 2.03
N GLY A 74 11.59 13.65 2.81
CA GLY A 74 12.30 13.73 4.08
C GLY A 74 12.57 12.33 4.63
N GLY A 75 13.24 12.27 5.79
CA GLY A 75 13.48 11.00 6.45
C GLY A 75 14.64 11.07 7.43
N GLY A 76 14.68 10.11 8.32
CA GLY A 76 15.71 10.02 9.33
C GLY A 76 15.66 8.69 10.08
N THR A 77 16.56 8.56 11.03
CA THR A 77 16.63 7.40 11.93
C THR A 77 16.50 7.92 13.37
N GLU A 78 15.60 7.32 14.12
CA GLU A 78 15.35 7.68 15.51
C GLU A 78 15.64 6.51 16.45
N PRO A 79 16.09 6.77 17.66
CA PRO A 79 16.25 5.73 18.66
C PRO A 79 14.86 5.18 19.07
N VAL A 80 14.72 3.88 19.13
CA VAL A 80 13.52 3.25 19.65
C VAL A 80 13.56 3.37 21.19
N PRO A 81 12.56 3.96 21.85
CA PRO A 81 12.52 4.04 23.30
C PRO A 81 12.46 2.64 23.93
N ALA A 82 13.09 2.48 25.07
CA ALA A 82 13.02 1.25 25.85
C ALA A 82 11.53 0.89 26.11
N THR A 83 11.10 -0.23 25.56
CA THR A 83 9.70 -0.65 25.59
C THR A 83 9.63 -2.09 26.04
N ALA A 84 9.10 -2.31 27.24
CA ALA A 84 8.93 -3.64 27.79
C ALA A 84 7.99 -4.53 26.96
N PRO A 85 8.05 -5.86 27.11
CA PRO A 85 7.11 -6.77 26.50
C PRO A 85 5.66 -6.36 26.78
N ARG A 86 4.79 -6.48 25.78
CA ARG A 86 3.34 -6.18 25.86
C ARG A 86 3.00 -4.74 26.25
N SER A 87 3.98 -3.84 26.20
CA SER A 87 3.82 -2.43 26.55
C SER A 87 3.75 -1.52 25.31
N ARG A 88 3.32 -0.29 25.53
CA ARG A 88 3.23 0.76 24.52
C ARG A 88 4.18 1.89 24.86
N THR A 89 4.75 2.50 23.85
CA THR A 89 5.54 3.71 23.96
C THR A 89 5.16 4.69 22.88
N ARG A 90 5.39 5.97 23.13
CA ARG A 90 5.08 7.04 22.19
C ARG A 90 6.33 7.84 21.91
N LEU A 91 6.49 8.24 20.66
CA LEU A 91 7.56 9.12 20.24
C LEU A 91 7.03 10.07 19.16
N THR A 92 7.74 11.17 19.01
CA THR A 92 7.44 12.15 17.97
C THR A 92 8.57 12.14 16.97
N LEU A 93 8.25 11.90 15.71
CA LEU A 93 9.20 11.96 14.61
C LEU A 93 9.38 13.42 14.19
N PRO A 94 10.60 13.85 13.88
CA PRO A 94 10.87 15.23 13.42
C PRO A 94 10.45 15.38 11.94
N VAL A 95 9.15 15.20 11.68
CA VAL A 95 8.61 15.28 10.32
C VAL A 95 8.38 16.74 9.96
N GLU A 96 9.24 17.27 9.11
CA GLU A 96 9.02 18.55 8.47
C GLU A 96 8.21 18.33 7.20
N ARG A 97 7.03 18.96 7.14
CA ARG A 97 6.16 18.84 5.98
C ARG A 97 6.64 19.79 4.88
N PRO A 98 6.98 19.26 3.69
CA PRO A 98 7.31 20.13 2.56
C PRO A 98 6.07 20.86 2.07
N GLU A 99 6.27 21.97 1.37
CA GLU A 99 5.22 22.54 0.55
C GLU A 99 4.80 21.51 -0.51
N THR A 100 3.52 21.24 -0.57
CA THR A 100 2.96 20.27 -1.51
C THR A 100 2.09 20.96 -2.54
N MET A 101 2.08 20.41 -3.75
CA MET A 101 1.15 20.82 -4.79
C MET A 101 -0.29 20.43 -4.40
N PRO A 102 -1.30 21.18 -4.85
CA PRO A 102 -2.69 20.79 -4.65
C PRO A 102 -2.97 19.39 -5.23
N GLY A 103 -3.42 18.46 -4.37
CA GLY A 103 -3.70 17.07 -4.75
C GLY A 103 -2.54 16.10 -4.57
N GLU A 104 -1.33 16.57 -4.26
CA GLU A 104 -0.18 15.72 -3.96
C GLU A 104 -0.39 14.95 -2.66
N LYS A 105 -0.14 13.65 -2.67
CA LYS A 105 -0.29 12.77 -1.50
C LYS A 105 1.01 12.66 -0.72
N LEU A 106 0.92 12.93 0.58
CA LEU A 106 2.02 12.68 1.51
C LEU A 106 1.82 11.35 2.23
N VAL A 107 2.84 10.51 2.21
CA VAL A 107 2.86 9.22 2.92
C VAL A 107 4.07 9.18 3.85
N LEU A 108 3.81 8.99 5.13
CA LEU A 108 4.83 8.71 6.14
C LEU A 108 5.01 7.19 6.25
N ARG A 109 6.18 6.70 5.87
CA ARG A 109 6.60 5.30 6.09
C ARG A 109 7.49 5.23 7.32
N VAL A 110 7.19 4.30 8.20
CA VAL A 110 7.99 3.99 9.40
C VAL A 110 8.40 2.54 9.32
N SER A 111 9.68 2.27 9.55
CA SER A 111 10.28 0.94 9.45
C SER A 111 11.10 0.66 10.69
N LEU A 112 10.89 -0.50 11.30
CA LEU A 112 11.69 -0.99 12.41
C LEU A 112 12.62 -2.09 11.92
N LYS A 113 13.92 -1.89 12.10
CA LYS A 113 14.98 -2.74 11.56
C LYS A 113 15.86 -3.29 12.68
N LEU A 114 16.39 -4.49 12.48
CA LEU A 114 17.39 -5.06 13.38
C LEU A 114 18.66 -4.19 13.40
N LYS A 115 19.15 -3.83 14.60
CA LYS A 115 20.43 -3.15 14.76
C LYS A 115 21.61 -4.06 14.44
N ASN A 116 21.52 -5.32 14.82
CA ASN A 116 22.57 -6.31 14.68
C ASN A 116 22.05 -7.55 13.96
N ALA A 117 22.95 -8.28 13.29
CA ALA A 117 22.62 -9.58 12.72
C ALA A 117 22.23 -10.57 13.82
N CYS A 118 21.34 -11.48 13.52
CA CYS A 118 20.93 -12.58 14.37
C CYS A 118 20.90 -13.90 13.59
N ALA A 119 20.54 -15.01 14.23
CA ALA A 119 20.58 -16.34 13.61
C ALA A 119 19.69 -16.50 12.36
N TRP A 120 18.69 -15.63 12.15
CA TRP A 120 17.71 -15.76 11.07
C TRP A 120 17.69 -14.55 10.11
N ALA A 121 18.38 -13.44 10.43
CA ALA A 121 18.44 -12.26 9.55
C ALA A 121 19.68 -11.41 9.81
N GLU A 122 20.09 -10.70 8.78
CA GLU A 122 21.18 -9.73 8.83
C GLU A 122 20.76 -8.43 9.52
N ALA A 123 21.76 -7.63 9.93
CA ALA A 123 21.52 -6.26 10.41
C ALA A 123 20.83 -5.45 9.32
N GLY A 124 19.90 -4.58 9.73
CA GLY A 124 19.08 -3.78 8.81
C GLY A 124 17.84 -4.51 8.28
N HIS A 125 17.61 -5.78 8.63
CA HIS A 125 16.40 -6.48 8.24
C HIS A 125 15.15 -5.81 8.85
N GLU A 126 14.15 -5.51 8.00
CA GLU A 126 12.88 -4.92 8.41
C GLU A 126 11.98 -5.97 9.08
N VAL A 127 11.67 -5.75 10.36
CA VAL A 127 10.81 -6.64 11.15
C VAL A 127 9.40 -6.13 11.33
N ALA A 128 9.20 -4.81 11.18
CA ALA A 128 7.88 -4.20 11.23
C ALA A 128 7.89 -2.90 10.42
N PHE A 129 6.76 -2.57 9.83
CA PHE A 129 6.57 -1.33 9.09
C PHE A 129 5.14 -0.79 9.25
N GLY A 130 4.98 0.49 8.98
CA GLY A 130 3.70 1.18 8.86
C GLY A 130 3.77 2.24 7.78
N ALA A 131 2.70 2.43 7.05
CA ALA A 131 2.56 3.50 6.07
C ALA A 131 1.27 4.27 6.36
N PHE A 132 1.38 5.58 6.44
CA PHE A 132 0.29 6.46 6.88
C PHE A 132 0.15 7.61 5.90
N GLU A 133 -1.01 7.75 5.28
CA GLU A 133 -1.33 8.91 4.47
C GLU A 133 -1.54 10.11 5.40
N LEU A 134 -0.78 11.17 5.17
CA LEU A 134 -0.91 12.42 5.93
C LEU A 134 -1.91 13.34 5.24
N PRO A 135 -2.76 14.07 5.99
CA PRO A 135 -3.69 15.00 5.38
C PRO A 135 -2.92 16.06 4.58
N ALA A 136 -3.39 16.36 3.38
CA ALA A 136 -2.81 17.42 2.56
C ALA A 136 -2.92 18.77 3.27
N LEU A 137 -1.84 19.55 3.24
CA LEU A 137 -1.85 20.94 3.78
C LEU A 137 -2.69 21.88 2.90
N SER A 138 -2.83 21.54 1.63
CA SER A 138 -3.63 22.27 0.66
C SER A 138 -4.71 21.35 0.10
N VAL A 139 -5.97 21.66 0.35
CA VAL A 139 -7.06 21.02 -0.36
C VAL A 139 -7.02 21.57 -1.80
N ALA A 140 -6.85 20.70 -2.78
CA ALA A 140 -7.01 21.11 -4.17
C ALA A 140 -8.35 21.83 -4.30
N LYS A 141 -8.32 23.11 -4.69
CA LYS A 141 -9.55 23.82 -5.01
C LYS A 141 -10.27 22.98 -6.07
N PRO A 142 -11.52 22.58 -5.85
CA PRO A 142 -12.25 21.83 -6.85
C PRO A 142 -12.12 22.57 -8.18
N LEU A 143 -11.65 21.88 -9.21
CA LEU A 143 -11.69 22.45 -10.54
C LEU A 143 -13.11 22.95 -10.77
N PRO A 144 -13.29 24.21 -11.21
CA PRO A 144 -14.63 24.69 -11.58
C PRO A 144 -15.20 23.62 -12.50
N ALA A 145 -16.34 23.06 -12.14
CA ALA A 145 -17.04 22.15 -13.04
C ALA A 145 -17.24 22.94 -14.33
N GLU A 146 -16.50 22.59 -15.39
CA GLU A 146 -16.77 23.18 -16.68
C GLU A 146 -18.26 22.95 -16.94
N PRO A 147 -19.01 24.00 -17.26
CA PRO A 147 -20.41 23.83 -17.60
C PRO A 147 -20.45 22.81 -18.74
N LEU A 148 -21.11 21.69 -18.51
CA LEU A 148 -21.35 20.69 -19.54
C LEU A 148 -21.77 21.41 -20.81
N PRO A 149 -21.14 21.11 -21.97
CA PRO A 149 -21.46 21.79 -23.23
C PRO A 149 -22.97 21.83 -23.37
N THR A 150 -23.51 22.99 -23.64
CA THR A 150 -24.95 23.27 -23.71
C THR A 150 -25.69 22.42 -24.77
N GLY A 151 -24.99 21.56 -25.48
CA GLY A 151 -25.54 20.57 -26.42
C GLY A 151 -25.88 19.21 -25.84
N VAL A 152 -25.49 18.91 -24.56
CA VAL A 152 -25.98 17.70 -23.91
C VAL A 152 -27.37 18.04 -23.35
N LYS A 153 -28.39 17.86 -24.19
CA LYS A 153 -29.76 17.81 -23.70
C LYS A 153 -29.76 16.83 -22.56
N LYS A 154 -30.32 17.25 -21.39
CA LYS A 154 -30.65 16.32 -20.33
C LYS A 154 -31.42 15.18 -21.00
N LEU A 155 -30.76 14.04 -21.18
CA LEU A 155 -31.43 12.84 -21.64
C LEU A 155 -32.53 12.55 -20.63
N ALA A 156 -33.76 12.88 -21.01
CA ALA A 156 -34.93 12.71 -20.16
C ALA A 156 -35.20 11.23 -19.89
N ASP A 157 -34.53 10.36 -20.64
CA ASP A 157 -34.71 8.93 -20.53
C ASP A 157 -33.36 8.21 -20.45
N ARG A 158 -33.08 7.64 -19.26
CA ARG A 158 -31.90 6.79 -19.03
C ARG A 158 -31.84 5.59 -20.01
N ALA A 159 -32.98 5.17 -20.54
CA ALA A 159 -33.09 4.07 -21.47
C ALA A 159 -32.44 4.39 -22.83
N GLU A 160 -32.52 5.62 -23.33
CA GLU A 160 -31.90 6.01 -24.60
C GLU A 160 -30.36 6.01 -24.50
N LEU A 161 -29.81 6.41 -23.34
CA LEU A 161 -28.37 6.40 -23.11
C LEU A 161 -27.84 4.97 -23.07
N LEU A 162 -28.54 4.07 -22.39
CA LEU A 162 -28.21 2.65 -22.30
C LEU A 162 -28.33 1.96 -23.67
N ALA A 163 -29.36 2.27 -24.44
CA ALA A 163 -29.54 1.76 -25.80
C ALA A 163 -28.41 2.20 -26.74
N GLY A 164 -28.00 3.48 -26.68
CA GLY A 164 -26.88 3.99 -27.44
C GLY A 164 -25.53 3.32 -27.11
N VAL A 165 -25.25 3.11 -25.81
CA VAL A 165 -24.04 2.43 -25.36
C VAL A 165 -24.04 0.95 -25.73
N LEU A 166 -25.17 0.27 -25.59
CA LEU A 166 -25.33 -1.15 -26.01
C LEU A 166 -25.14 -1.31 -27.52
N THR A 167 -25.74 -0.44 -28.33
CA THR A 167 -25.59 -0.45 -29.79
C THR A 167 -24.15 -0.25 -30.21
N ALA A 168 -23.43 0.69 -29.58
CA ALA A 168 -22.02 0.93 -29.86
C ALA A 168 -21.13 -0.26 -29.44
N LEU A 169 -21.42 -0.90 -28.31
CA LEU A 169 -20.74 -2.09 -27.85
C LEU A 169 -20.98 -3.28 -28.80
N CYS A 170 -22.23 -3.51 -29.24
CA CYS A 170 -22.55 -4.58 -30.17
C CYS A 170 -21.89 -4.38 -31.54
N ALA A 171 -21.83 -3.13 -32.05
CA ALA A 171 -21.13 -2.82 -33.29
C ALA A 171 -19.62 -3.12 -33.18
N ARG A 172 -19.01 -2.74 -32.06
CA ARG A 172 -17.57 -2.98 -31.82
C ARG A 172 -17.23 -4.46 -31.65
N THR A 173 -18.11 -5.24 -31.01
CA THR A 173 -17.96 -6.71 -30.90
C THR A 173 -18.10 -7.38 -32.25
N ALA A 174 -19.01 -6.94 -33.11
CA ALA A 174 -19.17 -7.45 -34.46
C ALA A 174 -17.94 -7.16 -35.33
N GLU A 175 -17.33 -5.99 -35.22
CA GLU A 175 -16.07 -5.68 -35.90
C GLU A 175 -14.90 -6.55 -35.46
N ILE A 176 -14.81 -6.82 -34.14
CA ILE A 176 -13.77 -7.71 -33.59
C ILE A 176 -13.96 -9.15 -34.08
N LEU A 177 -15.18 -9.66 -34.09
CA LEU A 177 -15.48 -11.00 -34.60
C LEU A 177 -15.17 -11.11 -36.10
N ALA A 178 -15.50 -10.11 -36.89
CA ALA A 178 -15.17 -10.07 -38.32
C ALA A 178 -13.66 -10.03 -38.62
N CYS A 179 -12.83 -9.59 -37.63
CA CYS A 179 -11.37 -9.68 -37.77
C CYS A 179 -10.83 -11.10 -37.57
N PHE A 180 -11.52 -11.93 -36.80
CA PHE A 180 -11.13 -13.33 -36.56
C PHE A 180 -11.58 -14.29 -37.68
N ASP A 181 -12.63 -13.93 -38.43
CA ASP A 181 -13.16 -14.75 -39.53
C ASP A 181 -12.46 -14.50 -40.90
N ARG A 182 -11.42 -13.69 -40.95
CA ARG A 182 -10.62 -13.55 -42.18
C ARG A 182 -9.74 -14.78 -42.38
N PRO A 183 -9.93 -15.55 -43.46
CA PRO A 183 -9.03 -16.63 -43.81
C PRO A 183 -7.63 -16.07 -44.01
N ALA A 184 -6.61 -16.73 -43.46
CA ALA A 184 -5.22 -16.40 -43.71
C ALA A 184 -4.99 -16.39 -45.21
N ALA A 185 -4.62 -15.23 -45.73
CA ALA A 185 -4.21 -15.11 -47.14
C ALA A 185 -2.95 -15.97 -47.30
N GLY A 186 -3.07 -17.00 -48.15
CA GLY A 186 -1.98 -17.90 -48.54
C GLY A 186 -0.91 -17.22 -49.38
#